data_aca20fa61586bfecf00db68bb4fe321c
#
_entry.id   aca20fa61586bfecf00db68bb4fe321c
#
_cell.length_a   1.000
_cell.length_b   1.000
_cell.length_c   1.000
_cell.angle_alpha   90.00
_cell.angle_beta   90.00
_cell.angle_gamma   90.00
#
_symmetry.space_group_name_H-M   'P 1'
#
loop_
_entity.id
_entity.type
_entity.pdbx_description
1 polymer ?
#
loop_
_entity_poly.entity_id
_entity_poly.type
_entity_poly.pdbx_seq_one_letter_code
_entity_poly.pdbx_strand_id
1 'polypeptide(L)'
;HPLLRLGASAGTLAYGVQVLERAVLRGPRPRPGSNGLLDALANLRQQLHNLRAGETTELHRSDPRTALTVADIDTAADLVRRLAAALAPREHVSSAQTFGQLAAWHRTAIEELSRDANGEVLAFAGQDGDALTAAFGDITAQTEGDVAVTAADYSDLLLAAIQSRVVRRPERPGARIRILGPLEARLITADRVVLGGLVEGVWPPDVRTDPWLSRPMRHALGLDLPERRIGLSAHDFAQLLGAKTVVLAHATKLGGAPTVASRFLQRIAAVAGEDLWSEAVERGRQYIAWAHALDRPKKVIPVARPAPKPPRATRPAALSVTEIEHWLRDPYSIYAKHILRLRPLDPVDTPPGARDRGIVIHGAVGEFTELFQERLPDDAFAELIRLGNKHFATLDDFPEARAFWWPRFERIARWFAEFEASRRPQIAALRAEIRGALDIALGERTFRLSARADRIERLHNGSFALLDYKTGQVRTAAQVSSGLAPQLTLEGAILRAGGFEGMPGGGSIAELAYVSLRGGQPAGERKPIVWEDRTPDMEADKARRRLTAVLLEFEKEDTPYLSRERPMFMRRGGGDYDHLARVKEWSLSGGADDADGNGE
;
A
#
# COMPACT_ATOMS: atom_id res chain seq x y z
N HIS A 1 -15.65 -4.20 9.86
CA HIS A 1 -16.86 -5.05 9.80
C HIS A 1 -18.09 -4.22 10.16
N PRO A 2 -19.28 -4.40 9.49
CA PRO A 2 -20.47 -3.57 9.72
C PRO A 2 -21.08 -3.70 11.13
N LEU A 3 -20.76 -4.74 11.89
CA LEU A 3 -21.22 -4.94 13.26
C LEU A 3 -20.26 -4.38 14.32
N LEU A 4 -19.03 -3.97 13.96
CA LEU A 4 -18.08 -3.40 14.91
C LEU A 4 -18.58 -2.04 15.40
N ARG A 5 -18.61 -1.83 16.73
CA ARG A 5 -19.08 -0.58 17.37
C ARG A 5 -18.19 -0.10 18.53
N LEU A 6 -17.70 -1.00 19.37
CA LEU A 6 -16.87 -0.65 20.54
C LEU A 6 -17.51 0.41 21.45
N GLY A 7 -18.83 0.33 21.69
CA GLY A 7 -19.56 1.29 22.52
C GLY A 7 -19.74 2.67 21.86
N ALA A 8 -19.58 2.77 20.54
CA ALA A 8 -19.70 4.03 19.80
C ALA A 8 -20.75 3.98 18.70
N SER A 9 -21.16 5.16 18.21
CA SER A 9 -21.97 5.25 16.99
C SER A 9 -21.13 4.81 15.77
N ALA A 10 -21.79 4.39 14.70
CA ALA A 10 -21.11 4.01 13.45
C ALA A 10 -20.25 5.15 12.88
N GLY A 11 -20.72 6.40 12.98
CA GLY A 11 -19.99 7.58 12.48
C GLY A 11 -18.76 7.88 13.34
N THR A 12 -18.90 7.85 14.66
CA THR A 12 -17.76 8.06 15.60
C THR A 12 -16.69 6.99 15.41
N LEU A 13 -17.09 5.72 15.28
CA LEU A 13 -16.17 4.63 15.02
C LEU A 13 -15.44 4.82 13.69
N ALA A 14 -16.17 5.10 12.61
CA ALA A 14 -15.58 5.28 11.27
C ALA A 14 -14.56 6.43 11.28
N TYR A 15 -14.87 7.53 11.93
CA TYR A 15 -13.94 8.65 12.09
C TYR A 15 -12.70 8.25 12.89
N GLY A 16 -12.86 7.60 14.06
CA GLY A 16 -11.74 7.14 14.87
C GLY A 16 -10.82 6.17 14.14
N VAL A 17 -11.38 5.26 13.33
CA VAL A 17 -10.60 4.33 12.47
C VAL A 17 -9.82 5.09 11.40
N GLN A 18 -10.41 6.07 10.72
CA GLN A 18 -9.72 6.89 9.72
C GLN A 18 -8.55 7.68 10.34
N VAL A 19 -8.77 8.23 11.53
CA VAL A 19 -7.71 8.94 12.26
C VAL A 19 -6.60 7.97 12.66
N LEU A 20 -6.93 6.83 13.26
CA LEU A 20 -5.96 5.80 13.67
C LEU A 20 -5.14 5.32 12.47
N GLU A 21 -5.79 5.05 11.35
CA GLU A 21 -5.12 4.65 10.12
C GLU A 21 -4.08 5.68 9.67
N ARG A 22 -4.48 6.97 9.62
CA ARG A 22 -3.58 8.06 9.20
C ARG A 22 -2.47 8.34 10.20
N ALA A 23 -2.74 8.17 11.49
CA ALA A 23 -1.81 8.49 12.56
C ALA A 23 -0.68 7.48 12.70
N VAL A 24 -0.99 6.17 12.68
CA VAL A 24 -0.04 5.12 13.07
C VAL A 24 -0.07 3.83 12.26
N LEU A 25 -1.11 3.56 11.47
CA LEU A 25 -1.18 2.29 10.73
C LEU A 25 -0.56 2.37 9.33
N ARG A 26 -0.36 3.57 8.81
CA ARG A 26 0.29 3.79 7.52
C ARG A 26 1.78 4.02 7.70
N GLY A 27 2.56 3.36 6.84
CA GLY A 27 4.00 3.31 6.98
C GLY A 27 4.47 2.14 7.85
N PRO A 28 5.62 2.26 8.51
CA PRO A 28 6.17 1.20 9.36
C PRO A 28 5.23 0.83 10.50
N ARG A 29 5.07 -0.48 10.72
CA ARG A 29 4.20 -1.01 11.77
C ARG A 29 4.68 -0.55 13.16
N PRO A 30 3.80 -0.05 14.03
CA PRO A 30 4.15 0.15 15.44
C PRO A 30 4.40 -1.17 16.15
N ARG A 31 4.95 -1.13 17.37
CA ARG A 31 5.13 -2.32 18.21
C ARG A 31 3.85 -3.14 18.31
N PRO A 32 3.95 -4.49 18.35
CA PRO A 32 2.78 -5.35 18.47
C PRO A 32 1.95 -5.06 19.72
N GLY A 33 0.65 -5.33 19.60
CA GLY A 33 -0.30 -5.18 20.70
C GLY A 33 -0.88 -3.77 20.83
N SER A 34 -1.91 -3.66 21.68
CA SER A 34 -2.64 -2.41 21.88
C SER A 34 -1.76 -1.32 22.50
N ASN A 35 -0.80 -1.72 23.36
CA ASN A 35 0.14 -0.78 23.97
C ASN A 35 1.08 -0.14 22.93
N GLY A 36 1.55 -0.92 21.95
CA GLY A 36 2.38 -0.38 20.87
C GLY A 36 1.67 0.70 20.05
N LEU A 37 0.36 0.53 19.80
CA LEU A 37 -0.46 1.56 19.16
C LEU A 37 -0.61 2.82 20.02
N LEU A 38 -0.82 2.66 21.34
CA LEU A 38 -0.95 3.79 22.26
C LEU A 38 0.37 4.57 22.39
N ASP A 39 1.51 3.86 22.47
CA ASP A 39 2.84 4.47 22.50
C ASP A 39 3.11 5.27 21.22
N ALA A 40 2.77 4.71 20.05
CA ALA A 40 2.92 5.38 18.76
C ALA A 40 2.05 6.64 18.64
N LEU A 41 0.80 6.60 19.15
CA LEU A 41 -0.07 7.78 19.21
C LEU A 41 0.46 8.84 20.17
N ALA A 42 0.98 8.46 21.33
CA ALA A 42 1.58 9.37 22.30
C ALA A 42 2.84 10.05 21.72
N ASN A 43 3.70 9.29 21.04
CA ASN A 43 4.87 9.82 20.35
C ASN A 43 4.46 10.82 19.24
N LEU A 44 3.50 10.46 18.39
CA LEU A 44 3.01 11.38 17.35
C LEU A 44 2.44 12.68 17.97
N ARG A 45 1.69 12.57 19.07
CA ARG A 45 1.18 13.73 19.80
C ARG A 45 2.30 14.67 20.24
N GLN A 46 3.38 14.12 20.80
CA GLN A 46 4.54 14.89 21.22
C GLN A 46 5.26 15.54 20.04
N GLN A 47 5.47 14.80 18.95
CA GLN A 47 6.09 15.33 17.73
C GLN A 47 5.28 16.48 17.11
N LEU A 48 3.95 16.38 17.10
CA LEU A 48 3.06 17.46 16.63
C LEU A 48 3.10 18.67 17.55
N HIS A 49 3.23 18.47 18.86
CA HIS A 49 3.41 19.56 19.82
C HIS A 49 4.72 20.30 19.53
N ASN A 50 5.83 19.59 19.45
CA ASN A 50 7.15 20.14 19.17
C ASN A 50 7.18 20.91 17.84
N LEU A 51 6.57 20.31 16.78
CA LEU A 51 6.49 20.96 15.47
C LEU A 51 5.75 22.31 15.53
N ARG A 52 4.66 22.40 16.30
CA ARG A 52 3.87 23.61 16.47
C ARG A 52 4.55 24.66 17.34
N ALA A 53 5.32 24.20 18.33
CA ALA A 53 6.15 25.06 19.16
C ALA A 53 7.43 25.55 18.46
N GLY A 54 7.75 25.03 17.27
CA GLY A 54 9.00 25.33 16.57
C GLY A 54 10.23 24.62 17.15
N GLU A 55 10.00 23.59 17.97
CA GLU A 55 11.04 22.78 18.60
C GLU A 55 11.53 21.67 17.66
N THR A 56 12.63 21.02 18.03
CA THR A 56 13.19 19.92 17.27
C THR A 56 12.22 18.73 17.23
N THR A 57 11.93 18.23 16.04
CA THR A 57 11.07 17.07 15.80
C THR A 57 11.51 16.30 14.56
N GLU A 58 11.29 15.01 14.56
CA GLU A 58 11.51 14.15 13.39
C GLU A 58 10.40 14.30 12.34
N LEU A 59 9.25 14.86 12.73
CA LEU A 59 8.10 15.03 11.85
C LEU A 59 8.32 16.17 10.87
N HIS A 60 8.43 15.85 9.59
CA HIS A 60 8.59 16.87 8.55
C HIS A 60 7.27 17.65 8.32
N ARG A 61 7.36 18.94 8.04
CA ARG A 61 6.17 19.82 7.81
C ARG A 61 5.27 19.35 6.67
N SER A 62 5.78 18.60 5.70
CA SER A 62 5.00 18.02 4.59
C SER A 62 4.36 16.67 4.94
N ASP A 63 4.61 16.12 6.12
CA ASP A 63 4.02 14.84 6.54
C ASP A 63 2.49 14.97 6.61
N PRO A 64 1.72 14.03 6.01
CA PRO A 64 0.25 14.06 6.06
C PRO A 64 -0.32 14.10 7.48
N ARG A 65 0.41 13.55 8.48
CA ARG A 65 0.01 13.53 9.88
C ARG A 65 -0.03 14.91 10.53
N THR A 66 0.67 15.89 9.96
CA THR A 66 0.65 17.30 10.47
C THR A 66 -0.73 17.96 10.39
N ALA A 67 -1.64 17.41 9.58
CA ALA A 67 -3.03 17.87 9.49
C ALA A 67 -3.92 17.36 10.63
N LEU A 68 -3.44 16.43 11.47
CA LEU A 68 -4.19 15.90 12.61
C LEU A 68 -4.15 16.90 13.79
N THR A 69 -5.28 17.01 14.46
CA THR A 69 -5.39 17.79 15.72
C THR A 69 -5.11 16.90 16.94
N VAL A 70 -4.94 17.52 18.10
CA VAL A 70 -4.81 16.77 19.38
C VAL A 70 -6.10 15.99 19.66
N ALA A 71 -7.27 16.59 19.39
CA ALA A 71 -8.56 15.93 19.58
C ALA A 71 -8.72 14.70 18.68
N ASP A 72 -8.18 14.73 17.46
CA ASP A 72 -8.16 13.57 16.57
C ASP A 72 -7.35 12.42 17.19
N ILE A 73 -6.14 12.73 17.69
CA ILE A 73 -5.28 11.72 18.33
C ILE A 73 -5.93 11.16 19.61
N ASP A 74 -6.58 12.00 20.40
CA ASP A 74 -7.30 11.55 21.61
C ASP A 74 -8.47 10.63 21.25
N THR A 75 -9.17 10.90 20.13
CA THR A 75 -10.23 10.02 19.60
C THR A 75 -9.67 8.66 19.17
N ALA A 76 -8.55 8.64 18.45
CA ALA A 76 -7.89 7.39 18.06
C ALA A 76 -7.38 6.60 19.30
N ALA A 77 -6.81 7.29 20.28
CA ALA A 77 -6.34 6.65 21.51
C ALA A 77 -7.49 6.06 22.34
N ASP A 78 -8.65 6.73 22.40
CA ASP A 78 -9.84 6.18 23.05
C ASP A 78 -10.34 4.92 22.34
N LEU A 79 -10.37 4.93 21.00
CA LEU A 79 -10.71 3.74 20.21
C LEU A 79 -9.76 2.57 20.49
N VAL A 80 -8.45 2.80 20.56
CA VAL A 80 -7.46 1.75 20.86
C VAL A 80 -7.63 1.24 22.28
N ARG A 81 -7.91 2.09 23.27
CA ARG A 81 -8.18 1.65 24.66
C ARG A 81 -9.42 0.76 24.75
N ARG A 82 -10.50 1.10 24.04
CA ARG A 82 -11.71 0.27 23.98
C ARG A 82 -11.43 -1.07 23.30
N LEU A 83 -10.66 -1.05 22.20
CA LEU A 83 -10.23 -2.28 21.53
C LEU A 83 -9.37 -3.15 22.45
N ALA A 84 -8.42 -2.55 23.16
CA ALA A 84 -7.58 -3.24 24.15
C ALA A 84 -8.42 -3.90 25.24
N ALA A 85 -9.39 -3.18 25.79
CA ALA A 85 -10.29 -3.71 26.82
C ALA A 85 -11.10 -4.92 26.31
N ALA A 86 -11.63 -4.84 25.06
CA ALA A 86 -12.37 -5.94 24.46
C ALA A 86 -11.51 -7.18 24.17
N LEU A 87 -10.20 -7.01 23.92
CA LEU A 87 -9.26 -8.09 23.58
C LEU A 87 -8.39 -8.54 24.76
N ALA A 88 -8.44 -7.85 25.89
CA ALA A 88 -7.61 -8.11 27.07
C ALA A 88 -7.58 -9.58 27.53
N PRO A 89 -8.69 -10.35 27.51
CA PRO A 89 -8.66 -11.76 27.91
C PRO A 89 -7.72 -12.61 27.04
N ARG A 90 -7.53 -12.24 25.77
CA ARG A 90 -6.69 -12.98 24.82
C ARG A 90 -5.22 -12.54 24.85
N GLU A 91 -4.93 -11.29 25.10
CA GLU A 91 -3.54 -10.75 25.08
C GLU A 91 -2.64 -11.39 26.15
N HIS A 92 -3.23 -12.01 27.16
CA HIS A 92 -2.51 -12.58 28.30
C HIS A 92 -2.49 -14.12 28.32
N VAL A 93 -3.02 -14.79 27.28
CA VAL A 93 -3.05 -16.26 27.20
C VAL A 93 -1.70 -16.79 26.72
N SER A 94 -0.84 -17.18 27.65
CA SER A 94 0.48 -17.78 27.36
C SER A 94 0.50 -19.32 27.45
N SER A 95 -0.59 -19.96 27.92
CA SER A 95 -0.69 -21.42 28.10
C SER A 95 -1.92 -21.99 27.40
N ALA A 96 -1.91 -23.31 27.15
CA ALA A 96 -3.07 -24.01 26.63
C ALA A 96 -4.25 -23.85 27.60
N GLN A 97 -5.43 -23.58 27.04
CA GLN A 97 -6.69 -23.42 27.76
C GLN A 97 -7.69 -24.46 27.23
N THR A 98 -8.78 -24.68 27.95
CA THR A 98 -9.82 -25.54 27.41
C THR A 98 -10.55 -24.90 26.24
N PHE A 99 -11.06 -25.70 25.29
CA PHE A 99 -11.80 -25.21 24.13
C PHE A 99 -13.00 -24.36 24.56
N GLY A 100 -13.73 -24.80 25.59
CA GLY A 100 -14.87 -24.05 26.14
C GLY A 100 -14.47 -22.71 26.74
N GLN A 101 -13.33 -22.62 27.45
CA GLN A 101 -12.83 -21.34 27.98
C GLN A 101 -12.45 -20.36 26.88
N LEU A 102 -11.75 -20.83 25.84
CA LEU A 102 -11.42 -19.99 24.69
C LEU A 102 -12.68 -19.52 23.95
N ALA A 103 -13.69 -20.38 23.81
CA ALA A 103 -14.97 -20.02 23.22
C ALA A 103 -15.74 -18.99 24.05
N ALA A 104 -15.75 -19.12 25.38
CA ALA A 104 -16.37 -18.14 26.26
C ALA A 104 -15.70 -16.76 26.17
N TRP A 105 -14.38 -16.71 26.16
CA TRP A 105 -13.63 -15.46 25.96
C TRP A 105 -13.86 -14.84 24.57
N HIS A 106 -13.90 -15.68 23.54
CA HIS A 106 -14.20 -15.21 22.18
C HIS A 106 -15.60 -14.61 22.09
N ARG A 107 -16.60 -15.25 22.71
CA ARG A 107 -17.95 -14.73 22.81
C ARG A 107 -17.96 -13.36 23.48
N THR A 108 -17.32 -13.22 24.65
CA THR A 108 -17.22 -11.95 25.38
C THR A 108 -16.54 -10.87 24.52
N ALA A 109 -15.47 -11.22 23.81
CA ALA A 109 -14.82 -10.28 22.90
C ALA A 109 -15.75 -9.81 21.77
N ILE A 110 -16.54 -10.72 21.17
CA ILE A 110 -17.54 -10.36 20.15
C ILE A 110 -18.61 -9.44 20.73
N GLU A 111 -19.09 -9.71 21.96
CA GLU A 111 -20.04 -8.88 22.67
C GLU A 111 -19.53 -7.43 22.81
N GLU A 112 -18.33 -7.28 23.34
CA GLU A 112 -17.71 -5.95 23.53
C GLU A 112 -17.38 -5.24 22.22
N LEU A 113 -16.87 -5.96 21.22
CA LEU A 113 -16.58 -5.42 19.89
C LEU A 113 -17.85 -4.94 19.16
N SER A 114 -18.99 -5.61 19.37
CA SER A 114 -20.23 -5.30 18.68
C SER A 114 -21.23 -4.46 19.47
N ARG A 115 -20.91 -4.12 20.73
CA ARG A 115 -21.73 -3.27 21.58
C ARG A 115 -21.81 -1.86 21.01
N ASP A 116 -23.00 -1.36 20.77
CA ASP A 116 -23.21 -0.01 20.25
C ASP A 116 -23.25 1.07 21.37
N ALA A 117 -23.52 2.31 20.98
CA ALA A 117 -23.61 3.44 21.92
C ALA A 117 -24.79 3.33 22.91
N ASN A 118 -25.81 2.53 22.62
CA ASN A 118 -26.99 2.30 23.47
C ASN A 118 -26.81 1.06 24.37
N GLY A 119 -25.71 0.34 24.21
CA GLY A 119 -25.42 -0.90 24.93
C GLY A 119 -25.95 -2.17 24.25
N GLU A 120 -26.55 -2.08 23.06
CA GLU A 120 -27.04 -3.23 22.30
C GLU A 120 -25.88 -4.01 21.67
N VAL A 121 -25.94 -5.34 21.77
CA VAL A 121 -24.93 -6.26 21.24
C VAL A 121 -25.36 -6.72 19.86
N LEU A 122 -24.90 -6.05 18.81
CA LEU A 122 -25.38 -6.24 17.43
C LEU A 122 -25.02 -7.61 16.84
N ALA A 123 -23.93 -8.24 17.26
CA ALA A 123 -23.51 -9.53 16.71
C ALA A 123 -24.43 -10.69 17.08
N PHE A 124 -25.15 -10.56 18.19
CA PHE A 124 -26.08 -11.58 18.69
C PHE A 124 -27.55 -11.21 18.48
N ALA A 125 -27.82 -10.19 17.64
CA ALA A 125 -29.17 -9.77 17.32
C ALA A 125 -29.71 -10.49 16.07
N GLY A 126 -31.02 -10.78 16.07
CA GLY A 126 -31.71 -11.40 14.96
C GLY A 126 -31.34 -12.88 14.74
N GLN A 127 -31.87 -13.47 13.66
CA GLN A 127 -31.73 -14.91 13.39
C GLN A 127 -30.27 -15.38 13.24
N ASP A 128 -29.43 -14.57 12.62
CA ASP A 128 -28.00 -14.86 12.48
C ASP A 128 -27.33 -14.86 13.86
N GLY A 129 -27.70 -13.88 14.71
CA GLY A 129 -27.22 -13.76 16.09
C GLY A 129 -27.73 -14.87 17.01
N ASP A 130 -28.99 -15.28 16.87
CA ASP A 130 -29.55 -16.42 17.61
C ASP A 130 -28.81 -17.72 17.28
N ALA A 131 -28.49 -17.95 16.00
CA ALA A 131 -27.73 -19.12 15.57
C ALA A 131 -26.29 -19.10 16.11
N LEU A 132 -25.66 -17.92 16.16
CA LEU A 132 -24.34 -17.73 16.75
C LEU A 132 -24.38 -17.96 18.27
N THR A 133 -25.39 -17.46 18.95
CA THR A 133 -25.63 -17.68 20.39
C THR A 133 -25.76 -19.16 20.70
N ALA A 134 -26.58 -19.88 19.92
CA ALA A 134 -26.74 -21.33 20.06
C ALA A 134 -25.41 -22.07 19.83
N ALA A 135 -24.62 -21.65 18.83
CA ALA A 135 -23.33 -22.26 18.53
C ALA A 135 -22.34 -22.15 19.71
N PHE A 136 -22.20 -20.95 20.27
CA PHE A 136 -21.36 -20.75 21.46
C PHE A 136 -21.93 -21.48 22.69
N GLY A 137 -23.27 -21.49 22.86
CA GLY A 137 -23.93 -22.22 23.92
C GLY A 137 -23.60 -23.71 23.92
N ASP A 138 -23.70 -24.36 22.76
CA ASP A 138 -23.40 -25.79 22.60
C ASP A 138 -21.90 -26.09 22.88
N ILE A 139 -20.99 -25.23 22.41
CA ILE A 139 -19.55 -25.41 22.66
C ILE A 139 -19.23 -25.27 24.16
N THR A 140 -19.82 -24.29 24.84
CA THR A 140 -19.55 -24.04 26.26
C THR A 140 -20.27 -24.98 27.22
N ALA A 141 -21.39 -25.60 26.79
CA ALA A 141 -22.11 -26.58 27.61
C ALA A 141 -21.44 -27.96 27.68
N GLN A 142 -20.59 -28.31 26.70
CA GLN A 142 -19.90 -29.60 26.63
C GLN A 142 -18.56 -29.61 27.38
N THR A 143 -18.57 -29.22 28.64
CA THR A 143 -17.35 -29.06 29.46
C THR A 143 -16.79 -30.38 30.03
N GLU A 144 -17.53 -31.50 29.99
CA GLU A 144 -17.03 -32.80 30.41
C GLU A 144 -16.10 -33.40 29.35
N GLY A 145 -14.81 -33.42 29.63
CA GLY A 145 -13.77 -33.91 28.68
C GLY A 145 -13.12 -32.82 27.85
N ASP A 146 -13.11 -31.62 28.35
CA ASP A 146 -12.62 -30.44 27.65
C ASP A 146 -11.13 -30.59 27.27
N VAL A 147 -10.84 -30.50 25.97
CA VAL A 147 -9.50 -30.67 25.43
C VAL A 147 -8.71 -29.39 25.59
N ALA A 148 -7.48 -29.51 26.09
CA ALA A 148 -6.54 -28.37 26.11
C ALA A 148 -6.12 -27.99 24.70
N VAL A 149 -6.34 -26.74 24.31
CA VAL A 149 -6.16 -26.20 22.96
C VAL A 149 -5.25 -25.00 23.02
N THR A 150 -4.35 -24.89 22.05
CA THR A 150 -3.56 -23.67 21.87
C THR A 150 -4.39 -22.59 21.18
N ALA A 151 -3.98 -21.33 21.34
CA ALA A 151 -4.63 -20.22 20.62
C ALA A 151 -4.51 -20.35 19.08
N ALA A 152 -3.49 -21.06 18.59
CA ALA A 152 -3.29 -21.33 17.18
C ALA A 152 -4.32 -22.33 16.63
N ASP A 153 -4.59 -23.40 17.38
CA ASP A 153 -5.50 -24.48 16.95
C ASP A 153 -6.97 -24.11 17.15
N TYR A 154 -7.25 -23.10 18.00
CA TYR A 154 -8.61 -22.71 18.35
C TYR A 154 -9.46 -22.31 17.15
N SER A 155 -8.89 -21.55 16.19
CA SER A 155 -9.62 -21.07 15.01
C SER A 155 -10.14 -22.22 14.15
N ASP A 156 -9.34 -23.25 13.93
CA ASP A 156 -9.70 -24.40 13.11
C ASP A 156 -10.77 -25.26 13.79
N LEU A 157 -10.65 -25.47 15.10
CA LEU A 157 -11.64 -26.19 15.88
C LEU A 157 -12.98 -25.44 15.94
N LEU A 158 -12.97 -24.13 16.12
CA LEU A 158 -14.18 -23.32 16.10
C LEU A 158 -14.85 -23.39 14.73
N LEU A 159 -14.10 -23.22 13.63
CA LEU A 159 -14.62 -23.33 12.29
C LEU A 159 -15.23 -24.72 12.04
N ALA A 160 -14.56 -25.80 12.46
CA ALA A 160 -15.10 -27.16 12.36
C ALA A 160 -16.41 -27.33 13.13
N ALA A 161 -16.52 -26.73 14.32
CA ALA A 161 -17.73 -26.81 15.15
C ALA A 161 -18.94 -26.03 14.57
N ILE A 162 -18.69 -24.95 13.81
CA ILE A 162 -19.77 -24.10 13.29
C ILE A 162 -20.08 -24.32 11.81
N GLN A 163 -19.18 -24.88 11.01
CA GLN A 163 -19.28 -25.00 9.55
C GLN A 163 -20.53 -25.75 9.05
N SER A 164 -21.09 -26.65 9.85
CA SER A 164 -22.30 -27.39 9.52
C SER A 164 -23.60 -26.62 9.83
N ARG A 165 -23.49 -25.48 10.50
CA ARG A 165 -24.66 -24.67 10.91
C ARG A 165 -25.09 -23.79 9.75
N VAL A 166 -26.38 -23.84 9.44
CA VAL A 166 -26.98 -23.05 8.35
C VAL A 166 -28.03 -22.14 8.92
N VAL A 167 -27.87 -20.84 8.71
CA VAL A 167 -28.90 -19.84 9.02
C VAL A 167 -29.83 -19.71 7.82
N ARG A 168 -31.08 -20.15 7.98
CA ARG A 168 -32.10 -20.00 6.94
C ARG A 168 -32.87 -18.71 7.14
N ARG A 169 -32.66 -17.77 6.24
CA ARG A 169 -33.50 -16.57 6.21
C ARG A 169 -34.87 -16.93 5.66
N PRO A 170 -35.97 -16.43 6.27
CA PRO A 170 -37.30 -16.68 5.75
C PRO A 170 -37.42 -16.16 4.32
N GLU A 171 -38.06 -16.95 3.45
CA GLU A 171 -38.34 -16.54 2.09
C GLU A 171 -39.21 -15.28 2.11
N ARG A 172 -38.90 -14.31 1.24
CA ARG A 172 -39.76 -13.13 1.09
C ARG A 172 -41.12 -13.58 0.46
N PRO A 173 -42.23 -13.28 1.09
CA PRO A 173 -43.53 -13.57 0.50
C PRO A 173 -43.61 -13.00 -0.92
N GLY A 174 -44.04 -13.84 -1.89
CA GLY A 174 -44.17 -13.40 -3.28
C GLY A 174 -42.86 -13.37 -4.11
N ALA A 175 -41.76 -13.98 -3.63
CA ALA A 175 -40.57 -14.11 -4.43
C ALA A 175 -40.87 -14.89 -5.73
N ARG A 176 -40.66 -14.23 -6.88
CA ARG A 176 -40.87 -14.80 -8.22
C ARG A 176 -39.64 -15.56 -8.73
N ILE A 177 -38.47 -15.34 -8.14
CA ILE A 177 -37.24 -16.00 -8.49
C ILE A 177 -36.68 -16.66 -7.23
N ARG A 178 -36.36 -17.94 -7.34
CA ARG A 178 -35.75 -18.77 -6.28
C ARG A 178 -34.45 -19.36 -6.77
N ILE A 179 -33.44 -19.35 -5.94
CA ILE A 179 -32.16 -20.03 -6.18
C ILE A 179 -32.12 -21.19 -5.20
N LEU A 180 -32.12 -22.40 -5.72
CA LEU A 180 -32.29 -23.62 -4.94
C LEU A 180 -31.16 -24.61 -5.26
N GLY A 181 -30.75 -25.39 -4.28
CA GLY A 181 -29.98 -26.60 -4.53
C GLY A 181 -30.84 -27.73 -5.10
N PRO A 182 -30.25 -28.79 -5.71
CA PRO A 182 -31.02 -29.90 -6.28
C PRO A 182 -31.98 -30.55 -5.29
N LEU A 183 -31.57 -30.73 -4.05
CA LEU A 183 -32.39 -31.31 -2.99
C LEU A 183 -33.60 -30.42 -2.61
N GLU A 184 -33.38 -29.12 -2.52
CA GLU A 184 -34.41 -28.13 -2.18
C GLU A 184 -35.42 -27.94 -3.31
N ALA A 185 -34.97 -28.16 -4.56
CA ALA A 185 -35.80 -28.04 -5.75
C ALA A 185 -36.77 -29.22 -5.95
N ARG A 186 -36.59 -30.31 -5.18
CA ARG A 186 -37.51 -31.49 -5.28
C ARG A 186 -38.92 -31.06 -4.91
N LEU A 187 -39.89 -31.58 -5.67
CA LEU A 187 -41.32 -31.35 -5.49
C LEU A 187 -41.76 -29.88 -5.69
N ILE A 188 -40.89 -29.04 -6.22
CA ILE A 188 -41.21 -27.66 -6.57
C ILE A 188 -41.52 -27.58 -8.06
N THR A 189 -42.65 -26.96 -8.39
CA THR A 189 -43.04 -26.64 -9.76
C THR A 189 -42.76 -25.19 -10.08
N ALA A 190 -42.18 -24.93 -11.26
CA ALA A 190 -41.93 -23.58 -11.76
C ALA A 190 -42.18 -23.53 -13.27
N ASP A 191 -42.64 -22.38 -13.76
CA ASP A 191 -42.88 -22.17 -15.19
C ASP A 191 -41.59 -22.22 -16.00
N ARG A 192 -40.48 -21.74 -15.39
CA ARG A 192 -39.15 -21.72 -15.99
C ARG A 192 -38.12 -22.19 -14.98
N VAL A 193 -37.28 -23.12 -15.42
CA VAL A 193 -36.14 -23.64 -14.65
C VAL A 193 -34.85 -23.32 -15.38
N VAL A 194 -33.86 -22.80 -14.66
CA VAL A 194 -32.50 -22.61 -15.16
C VAL A 194 -31.58 -23.55 -14.41
N LEU A 195 -31.02 -24.55 -15.11
CA LEU A 195 -30.04 -25.49 -14.57
C LEU A 195 -28.65 -24.98 -14.89
N GLY A 196 -28.01 -24.37 -13.90
CA GLY A 196 -26.65 -23.84 -14.00
C GLY A 196 -25.58 -24.83 -13.52
N GLY A 197 -24.34 -24.57 -13.92
CA GLY A 197 -23.20 -25.37 -13.46
C GLY A 197 -23.17 -26.80 -13.99
N LEU A 198 -23.72 -27.05 -15.18
CA LEU A 198 -23.74 -28.40 -15.80
C LEU A 198 -22.35 -28.81 -16.33
N VAL A 199 -21.43 -28.93 -15.41
CA VAL A 199 -20.03 -29.30 -15.63
C VAL A 199 -19.76 -30.62 -14.93
N GLU A 200 -18.95 -31.48 -15.54
CA GLU A 200 -18.55 -32.76 -14.96
C GLU A 200 -17.82 -32.58 -13.63
N GLY A 201 -18.14 -33.38 -12.62
CA GLY A 201 -17.65 -33.25 -11.26
C GLY A 201 -18.46 -32.26 -10.39
N VAL A 202 -19.25 -31.37 -11.00
CA VAL A 202 -20.19 -30.46 -10.30
C VAL A 202 -21.60 -31.00 -10.38
N TRP A 203 -22.06 -31.42 -11.58
CA TRP A 203 -23.33 -32.09 -11.77
C TRP A 203 -23.23 -33.21 -12.82
N PRO A 204 -23.16 -34.49 -12.42
CA PRO A 204 -23.21 -35.00 -11.04
C PRO A 204 -21.94 -34.65 -10.26
N PRO A 205 -22.04 -34.52 -8.92
CA PRO A 205 -20.86 -34.35 -8.08
C PRO A 205 -20.00 -35.62 -8.11
N ASP A 206 -18.69 -35.45 -7.95
CA ASP A 206 -17.75 -36.53 -7.86
C ASP A 206 -18.09 -37.48 -6.70
N VAL A 207 -17.93 -38.76 -6.96
CA VAL A 207 -18.13 -39.78 -5.93
C VAL A 207 -16.91 -39.79 -5.01
N ARG A 208 -17.08 -39.29 -3.80
CA ARG A 208 -16.05 -39.40 -2.76
C ARG A 208 -16.00 -40.84 -2.25
N THR A 209 -14.84 -41.47 -2.38
CA THR A 209 -14.57 -42.77 -1.75
C THR A 209 -14.45 -42.56 -0.24
N ASP A 210 -15.11 -43.45 0.52
CA ASP A 210 -14.98 -43.48 1.97
C ASP A 210 -13.57 -44.02 2.31
N PRO A 211 -12.76 -43.30 3.09
CA PRO A 211 -11.41 -43.75 3.45
C PRO A 211 -11.40 -44.98 4.37
N TRP A 212 -12.50 -45.24 5.06
CA TRP A 212 -12.59 -46.29 6.08
C TRP A 212 -13.36 -47.51 5.58
N LEU A 213 -14.41 -47.35 4.76
CA LEU A 213 -15.29 -48.43 4.33
C LEU A 213 -15.17 -48.62 2.81
N SER A 214 -14.60 -49.74 2.43
CA SER A 214 -14.59 -50.16 1.03
C SER A 214 -16.02 -50.48 0.51
N ARG A 215 -16.24 -50.49 -0.82
CA ARG A 215 -17.54 -50.82 -1.41
C ARG A 215 -18.12 -52.17 -0.92
N PRO A 216 -17.34 -53.27 -0.85
CA PRO A 216 -17.84 -54.54 -0.30
C PRO A 216 -18.24 -54.41 1.19
N MET A 217 -17.48 -53.70 2.01
CA MET A 217 -17.81 -53.49 3.43
C MET A 217 -19.11 -52.71 3.58
N ARG A 218 -19.30 -51.66 2.77
CA ARG A 218 -20.55 -50.88 2.77
C ARG A 218 -21.73 -51.74 2.37
N HIS A 219 -21.60 -52.58 1.34
CA HIS A 219 -22.63 -53.52 0.92
C HIS A 219 -22.96 -54.51 2.01
N ALA A 220 -21.96 -55.11 2.65
CA ALA A 220 -22.15 -56.09 3.73
C ALA A 220 -22.87 -55.45 4.97
N LEU A 221 -22.67 -54.16 5.20
CA LEU A 221 -23.31 -53.39 6.27
C LEU A 221 -24.69 -52.84 5.88
N GLY A 222 -25.17 -53.08 4.66
CA GLY A 222 -26.43 -52.53 4.16
C GLY A 222 -26.40 -51.03 3.91
N LEU A 223 -25.21 -50.42 3.80
CA LEU A 223 -25.03 -49.01 3.53
C LEU A 223 -25.08 -48.72 2.03
N ASP A 224 -25.62 -47.56 1.69
CA ASP A 224 -25.67 -47.10 0.31
C ASP A 224 -24.26 -47.02 -0.32
N LEU A 225 -24.14 -47.48 -1.54
CA LEU A 225 -22.92 -47.31 -2.32
C LEU A 225 -22.78 -45.85 -2.74
N PRO A 226 -21.54 -45.33 -2.82
CA PRO A 226 -21.27 -43.93 -3.19
C PRO A 226 -21.91 -43.53 -4.53
N GLU A 227 -22.03 -44.48 -5.48
CA GLU A 227 -22.62 -44.29 -6.82
C GLU A 227 -24.13 -43.95 -6.78
N ARG A 228 -24.83 -44.27 -5.68
CA ARG A 228 -26.23 -43.88 -5.51
C ARG A 228 -26.45 -42.38 -5.64
N ARG A 229 -25.44 -41.56 -5.25
CA ARG A 229 -25.48 -40.10 -5.42
C ARG A 229 -25.61 -39.68 -6.88
N ILE A 230 -24.95 -40.40 -7.81
CA ILE A 230 -25.09 -40.15 -9.25
C ILE A 230 -26.52 -40.42 -9.69
N GLY A 231 -27.11 -41.53 -9.23
CA GLY A 231 -28.50 -41.89 -9.53
C GLY A 231 -29.50 -40.86 -9.00
N LEU A 232 -29.31 -40.39 -7.77
CA LEU A 232 -30.14 -39.32 -7.19
C LEU A 232 -29.99 -38.02 -7.97
N SER A 233 -28.77 -37.64 -8.33
CA SER A 233 -28.51 -36.47 -9.15
C SER A 233 -29.14 -36.55 -10.54
N ALA A 234 -29.14 -37.74 -11.15
CA ALA A 234 -29.81 -37.99 -12.41
C ALA A 234 -31.34 -37.91 -12.29
N HIS A 235 -31.90 -38.37 -11.17
CA HIS A 235 -33.33 -38.25 -10.87
C HIS A 235 -33.72 -36.79 -10.73
N ASP A 236 -32.98 -36.00 -9.93
CA ASP A 236 -33.22 -34.58 -9.73
C ASP A 236 -33.15 -33.78 -11.04
N PHE A 237 -32.14 -34.11 -11.86
CA PHE A 237 -31.99 -33.55 -13.20
C PHE A 237 -33.19 -33.86 -14.11
N ALA A 238 -33.60 -35.12 -14.17
CA ALA A 238 -34.75 -35.57 -14.98
C ALA A 238 -36.06 -34.92 -14.53
N GLN A 239 -36.27 -34.78 -13.21
CA GLN A 239 -37.44 -34.11 -12.65
C GLN A 239 -37.50 -32.63 -13.06
N LEU A 240 -36.41 -31.92 -12.99
CA LEU A 240 -36.31 -30.51 -13.32
C LEU A 240 -36.45 -30.24 -14.83
N LEU A 241 -36.14 -31.22 -15.69
CA LEU A 241 -36.42 -31.15 -17.12
C LEU A 241 -37.92 -31.16 -17.45
N GLY A 242 -38.79 -31.60 -16.54
CA GLY A 242 -40.23 -31.63 -16.72
C GLY A 242 -40.90 -30.24 -16.69
N ALA A 243 -40.19 -29.16 -16.44
CA ALA A 243 -40.74 -27.80 -16.45
C ALA A 243 -41.10 -27.35 -17.87
N LYS A 244 -42.06 -26.42 -17.95
CA LYS A 244 -42.56 -25.89 -19.25
C LYS A 244 -41.46 -25.27 -20.09
N THR A 245 -40.50 -24.58 -19.45
CA THR A 245 -39.34 -23.99 -20.10
C THR A 245 -38.09 -24.30 -19.30
N VAL A 246 -37.10 -24.94 -19.94
CA VAL A 246 -35.85 -25.27 -19.28
C VAL A 246 -34.69 -24.61 -20.03
N VAL A 247 -33.80 -23.97 -19.28
CA VAL A 247 -32.55 -23.41 -19.79
C VAL A 247 -31.41 -24.19 -19.17
N LEU A 248 -30.56 -24.82 -19.99
CA LEU A 248 -29.38 -25.57 -19.57
C LEU A 248 -28.15 -24.71 -19.79
N ALA A 249 -27.35 -24.50 -18.75
CA ALA A 249 -26.14 -23.67 -18.83
C ALA A 249 -24.92 -24.39 -18.24
N HIS A 250 -23.81 -24.34 -18.97
CA HIS A 250 -22.52 -24.79 -18.49
C HIS A 250 -21.43 -23.75 -18.76
N ALA A 251 -20.44 -23.70 -17.91
CA ALA A 251 -19.27 -22.86 -18.13
C ALA A 251 -18.26 -23.59 -19.01
N THR A 252 -17.62 -22.91 -19.94
CA THR A 252 -16.52 -23.46 -20.74
C THR A 252 -15.19 -23.42 -19.99
N LYS A 253 -15.09 -22.57 -18.97
CA LYS A 253 -13.93 -22.45 -18.08
C LYS A 253 -14.40 -22.21 -16.65
N LEU A 254 -13.67 -22.79 -15.67
CA LEU A 254 -13.87 -22.57 -14.25
C LEU A 254 -12.49 -22.26 -13.63
N GLY A 255 -12.36 -21.11 -12.95
CA GLY A 255 -11.06 -20.68 -12.41
C GLY A 255 -9.95 -20.58 -13.47
N GLY A 256 -10.29 -20.22 -14.71
CA GLY A 256 -9.35 -20.13 -15.83
C GLY A 256 -9.07 -21.47 -16.56
N ALA A 257 -9.37 -22.63 -15.96
CA ALA A 257 -9.18 -23.94 -16.55
C ALA A 257 -10.37 -24.34 -17.45
N PRO A 258 -10.16 -25.00 -18.61
CA PRO A 258 -11.22 -25.57 -19.42
C PRO A 258 -12.05 -26.59 -18.65
N THR A 259 -13.34 -26.67 -18.92
CA THR A 259 -14.27 -27.61 -18.28
C THR A 259 -14.83 -28.60 -19.30
N VAL A 260 -15.30 -29.73 -18.80
CA VAL A 260 -16.05 -30.71 -19.59
C VAL A 260 -17.54 -30.56 -19.26
N ALA A 261 -18.39 -30.51 -20.29
CA ALA A 261 -19.83 -30.48 -20.09
C ALA A 261 -20.31 -31.72 -19.34
N SER A 262 -21.27 -31.57 -18.43
CA SER A 262 -21.87 -32.66 -17.67
C SER A 262 -22.29 -33.83 -18.57
N ARG A 263 -22.04 -35.06 -18.14
CA ARG A 263 -22.52 -36.27 -18.81
C ARG A 263 -24.02 -36.28 -19.02
N PHE A 264 -24.81 -35.62 -18.17
CA PHE A 264 -26.25 -35.48 -18.35
C PHE A 264 -26.59 -34.60 -19.55
N LEU A 265 -25.84 -33.50 -19.71
CA LEU A 265 -25.99 -32.61 -20.86
C LEU A 265 -25.58 -33.30 -22.17
N GLN A 266 -24.47 -34.04 -22.17
CA GLN A 266 -23.99 -34.82 -23.31
C GLN A 266 -25.01 -35.89 -23.70
N ARG A 267 -25.63 -36.56 -22.72
CA ARG A 267 -26.67 -37.59 -22.96
C ARG A 267 -27.93 -37.00 -23.60
N ILE A 268 -28.39 -35.83 -23.14
CA ILE A 268 -29.52 -35.15 -23.77
C ILE A 268 -29.16 -34.77 -25.21
N ALA A 269 -27.99 -34.23 -25.47
CA ALA A 269 -27.55 -33.89 -26.81
C ALA A 269 -27.56 -35.11 -27.75
N ALA A 270 -27.06 -36.25 -27.27
CA ALA A 270 -27.06 -37.48 -28.04
C ALA A 270 -28.48 -38.04 -28.33
N VAL A 271 -29.41 -37.90 -27.38
CA VAL A 271 -30.81 -38.35 -27.55
C VAL A 271 -31.59 -37.43 -28.46
N ALA A 272 -31.37 -36.10 -28.35
CA ALA A 272 -32.04 -35.08 -29.16
C ALA A 272 -31.61 -35.15 -30.65
N GLY A 273 -30.41 -35.59 -30.92
CA GLY A 273 -29.81 -35.53 -32.24
C GLY A 273 -29.29 -34.16 -32.60
N GLU A 274 -28.53 -34.08 -33.69
CA GLU A 274 -27.78 -32.88 -34.06
C GLU A 274 -28.68 -31.67 -34.37
N ASP A 275 -29.78 -31.88 -35.10
CA ASP A 275 -30.67 -30.83 -35.54
C ASP A 275 -31.36 -30.15 -34.35
N LEU A 276 -32.05 -30.91 -33.50
CA LEU A 276 -32.76 -30.36 -32.33
C LEU A 276 -31.81 -29.76 -31.32
N TRP A 277 -30.61 -30.36 -31.16
CA TRP A 277 -29.62 -29.82 -30.26
C TRP A 277 -29.09 -28.49 -30.73
N SER A 278 -28.75 -28.34 -32.01
CA SER A 278 -28.27 -27.11 -32.63
C SER A 278 -29.31 -25.98 -32.54
N GLU A 279 -30.59 -26.30 -32.78
CA GLU A 279 -31.67 -25.32 -32.57
C GLU A 279 -31.78 -24.88 -31.11
N ALA A 280 -31.64 -25.80 -30.16
CA ALA A 280 -31.68 -25.44 -28.74
C ALA A 280 -30.50 -24.54 -28.33
N VAL A 281 -29.31 -24.82 -28.83
CA VAL A 281 -28.11 -24.00 -28.62
C VAL A 281 -28.31 -22.61 -29.22
N GLU A 282 -28.87 -22.52 -30.44
CA GLU A 282 -29.12 -21.23 -31.08
C GLU A 282 -30.11 -20.38 -30.28
N ARG A 283 -31.23 -21.00 -29.80
CA ARG A 283 -32.16 -20.31 -28.88
C ARG A 283 -31.47 -19.85 -27.58
N GLY A 284 -30.47 -20.58 -27.09
CA GLY A 284 -29.71 -20.25 -25.90
C GLY A 284 -28.78 -19.05 -26.06
N ARG A 285 -28.29 -18.78 -27.27
CA ARG A 285 -27.34 -17.68 -27.55
C ARG A 285 -27.88 -16.31 -27.17
N GLN A 286 -29.21 -16.13 -27.22
CA GLN A 286 -29.82 -14.87 -26.78
C GLN A 286 -29.47 -14.49 -25.33
N TYR A 287 -29.36 -15.45 -24.42
CA TYR A 287 -29.02 -15.18 -23.02
C TYR A 287 -27.59 -14.71 -22.88
N ILE A 288 -26.67 -15.30 -23.65
CA ILE A 288 -25.27 -14.86 -23.71
C ILE A 288 -25.18 -13.47 -24.35
N ALA A 289 -25.96 -13.21 -25.42
CA ALA A 289 -26.01 -11.89 -26.03
C ALA A 289 -26.52 -10.82 -25.06
N TRP A 290 -27.53 -11.14 -24.24
CA TRP A 290 -28.00 -10.22 -23.20
C TRP A 290 -26.97 -9.97 -22.12
N ALA A 291 -26.26 -11.01 -21.65
CA ALA A 291 -25.17 -10.87 -20.69
C ALA A 291 -24.08 -9.94 -21.25
N HIS A 292 -23.63 -10.16 -22.47
CA HIS A 292 -22.66 -9.29 -23.15
C HIS A 292 -23.18 -7.84 -23.32
N ALA A 293 -24.50 -7.70 -23.59
CA ALA A 293 -25.09 -6.36 -23.76
C ALA A 293 -25.12 -5.56 -22.45
N LEU A 294 -25.28 -6.26 -21.28
CA LEU A 294 -25.20 -5.63 -19.97
C LEU A 294 -23.81 -5.06 -19.67
N ASP A 295 -22.77 -5.77 -20.07
CA ASP A 295 -21.38 -5.38 -19.82
C ASP A 295 -20.81 -4.47 -20.91
N ARG A 296 -21.47 -4.38 -22.09
CA ARG A 296 -21.00 -3.56 -23.19
C ARG A 296 -21.47 -2.10 -23.02
N PRO A 297 -20.52 -1.14 -22.92
CA PRO A 297 -20.89 0.26 -22.89
C PRO A 297 -21.52 0.69 -24.21
N LYS A 298 -22.53 1.59 -24.17
CA LYS A 298 -23.18 2.15 -25.38
C LYS A 298 -22.18 2.84 -26.30
N LYS A 299 -21.12 3.43 -25.73
CA LYS A 299 -20.03 4.10 -26.44
C LYS A 299 -18.74 3.91 -25.66
N VAL A 300 -17.71 3.43 -26.31
CA VAL A 300 -16.35 3.41 -25.75
C VAL A 300 -15.78 4.82 -25.90
N ILE A 301 -15.50 5.48 -24.79
CA ILE A 301 -14.85 6.78 -24.77
C ILE A 301 -13.43 6.54 -24.24
N PRO A 302 -12.39 6.64 -25.08
CA PRO A 302 -11.01 6.53 -24.61
C PRO A 302 -10.74 7.60 -23.56
N VAL A 303 -10.08 7.22 -22.49
CA VAL A 303 -9.63 8.16 -21.45
C VAL A 303 -8.48 8.98 -22.00
N ALA A 304 -8.66 10.28 -22.03
CA ALA A 304 -7.59 11.18 -22.44
C ALA A 304 -6.58 11.37 -21.30
N ARG A 305 -5.33 11.55 -21.67
CA ARG A 305 -4.27 11.95 -20.73
C ARG A 305 -4.69 13.26 -20.04
N PRO A 306 -4.69 13.34 -18.70
CA PRO A 306 -5.09 14.56 -18.01
C PRO A 306 -4.12 15.71 -18.27
N ALA A 307 -4.69 16.87 -18.57
CA ALA A 307 -3.98 18.09 -18.92
C ALA A 307 -4.64 19.31 -18.26
N PRO A 308 -4.71 19.36 -16.91
CA PRO A 308 -5.36 20.47 -16.21
C PRO A 308 -4.61 21.78 -16.45
N LYS A 309 -5.37 22.87 -16.60
CA LYS A 309 -4.89 24.24 -16.77
C LYS A 309 -5.40 25.11 -15.63
N PRO A 310 -4.78 25.02 -14.44
CA PRO A 310 -5.22 25.81 -13.31
C PRO A 310 -4.98 27.32 -13.53
N PRO A 311 -5.83 28.19 -12.95
CA PRO A 311 -5.62 29.63 -13.01
C PRO A 311 -4.22 30.03 -12.50
N ARG A 312 -3.61 31.04 -13.13
CA ARG A 312 -2.26 31.50 -12.81
C ARG A 312 -2.08 31.82 -11.32
N ALA A 313 -3.08 32.41 -10.67
CA ALA A 313 -3.04 32.77 -9.25
C ALA A 313 -2.91 31.56 -8.30
N THR A 314 -3.31 30.35 -8.74
CA THR A 314 -3.24 29.12 -7.93
C THR A 314 -1.93 28.34 -8.15
N ARG A 315 -1.15 28.73 -9.16
CA ARG A 315 0.11 28.06 -9.48
C ARG A 315 1.17 28.35 -8.41
N PRO A 316 2.04 27.39 -8.06
CA PRO A 316 3.00 27.56 -6.97
C PRO A 316 3.95 28.72 -7.25
N ALA A 317 4.16 29.56 -6.24
CA ALA A 317 5.13 30.65 -6.26
C ALA A 317 6.51 30.22 -5.72
N ALA A 318 6.62 29.03 -5.16
CA ALA A 318 7.86 28.48 -4.63
C ALA A 318 7.90 26.96 -4.79
N LEU A 319 9.06 26.42 -5.15
CA LEU A 319 9.36 24.98 -5.18
C LEU A 319 10.80 24.75 -4.74
N SER A 320 11.08 23.54 -4.23
CA SER A 320 12.44 23.11 -3.95
C SER A 320 13.13 22.56 -5.22
N VAL A 321 14.45 22.51 -5.21
CA VAL A 321 15.23 21.93 -6.32
C VAL A 321 14.83 20.49 -6.65
N THR A 322 14.45 19.69 -5.67
CA THR A 322 13.96 18.33 -5.86
C THR A 322 12.55 18.32 -6.47
N GLU A 323 11.68 19.25 -6.12
CA GLU A 323 10.35 19.40 -6.73
C GLU A 323 10.45 19.88 -8.18
N ILE A 324 11.45 20.70 -8.53
CA ILE A 324 11.73 21.05 -9.92
C ILE A 324 12.08 19.78 -10.73
N GLU A 325 12.87 18.87 -10.18
CA GLU A 325 13.16 17.60 -10.85
C GLU A 325 11.88 16.79 -11.13
N HIS A 326 10.96 16.74 -10.17
CA HIS A 326 9.65 16.08 -10.33
C HIS A 326 8.79 16.82 -11.37
N TRP A 327 8.73 18.15 -11.30
CA TRP A 327 7.95 18.97 -12.23
C TRP A 327 8.37 18.77 -13.68
N LEU A 328 9.67 18.74 -13.94
CA LEU A 328 10.21 18.55 -15.30
C LEU A 328 9.87 17.17 -15.90
N ARG A 329 9.57 16.18 -15.07
CA ARG A 329 9.22 14.82 -15.51
C ARG A 329 7.71 14.60 -15.58
N ASP A 330 7.00 15.10 -14.56
CA ASP A 330 5.57 14.93 -14.36
C ASP A 330 4.94 16.19 -13.77
N PRO A 331 4.60 17.18 -14.59
CA PRO A 331 3.92 18.40 -14.13
C PRO A 331 2.64 18.12 -13.34
N TYR A 332 1.91 17.05 -13.67
CA TYR A 332 0.69 16.68 -12.97
C TYR A 332 0.92 16.39 -11.48
N SER A 333 2.08 15.88 -11.11
CA SER A 333 2.43 15.66 -9.69
C SER A 333 2.48 16.97 -8.89
N ILE A 334 2.97 18.04 -9.50
CA ILE A 334 2.98 19.38 -8.89
C ILE A 334 1.56 19.96 -8.80
N TYR A 335 0.73 19.76 -9.83
CA TYR A 335 -0.69 20.12 -9.79
C TYR A 335 -1.40 19.42 -8.62
N ALA A 336 -1.25 18.10 -8.50
CA ALA A 336 -1.87 17.32 -7.43
C ALA A 336 -1.38 17.77 -6.03
N LYS A 337 -0.07 17.93 -5.86
CA LYS A 337 0.55 18.25 -4.57
C LYS A 337 0.28 19.69 -4.11
N HIS A 338 0.49 20.67 -4.97
CA HIS A 338 0.49 22.09 -4.59
C HIS A 338 -0.83 22.81 -4.87
N ILE A 339 -1.56 22.42 -5.91
CA ILE A 339 -2.82 23.08 -6.29
C ILE A 339 -4.00 22.33 -5.68
N LEU A 340 -4.10 21.01 -5.87
CA LEU A 340 -5.12 20.20 -5.21
C LEU A 340 -4.81 19.90 -3.73
N ARG A 341 -3.56 20.16 -3.30
CA ARG A 341 -3.07 19.93 -1.92
C ARG A 341 -3.21 18.47 -1.46
N LEU A 342 -3.12 17.55 -2.39
CA LEU A 342 -3.15 16.12 -2.10
C LEU A 342 -1.77 15.67 -1.61
N ARG A 343 -1.76 14.84 -0.60
CA ARG A 343 -0.54 14.24 -0.04
C ARG A 343 -0.65 12.72 -0.18
N PRO A 344 0.34 12.04 -0.76
CA PRO A 344 0.35 10.58 -0.81
C PRO A 344 0.42 10.03 0.61
N LEU A 345 -0.31 8.94 0.84
CA LEU A 345 -0.24 8.18 2.08
C LEU A 345 0.56 6.91 1.83
N ASP A 346 1.43 6.56 2.75
CA ASP A 346 2.11 5.27 2.72
C ASP A 346 1.08 4.13 2.82
N PRO A 347 1.35 2.94 2.25
CA PRO A 347 0.49 1.77 2.46
C PRO A 347 0.39 1.41 3.95
N VAL A 348 -0.67 0.70 4.31
CA VAL A 348 -0.81 0.15 5.67
C VAL A 348 0.22 -0.96 5.85
N ASP A 349 0.86 -0.99 7.03
CA ASP A 349 1.76 -2.07 7.43
C ASP A 349 2.96 -2.28 6.48
N THR A 350 3.60 -1.19 6.10
CA THR A 350 4.77 -1.24 5.22
C THR A 350 6.03 -1.57 6.04
N PRO A 351 6.80 -2.61 5.70
CA PRO A 351 8.08 -2.83 6.35
C PRO A 351 9.06 -1.69 5.99
N PRO A 352 10.03 -1.36 6.88
CA PRO A 352 11.05 -0.39 6.56
C PRO A 352 11.78 -0.74 5.27
N GLY A 353 11.90 0.24 4.36
CA GLY A 353 12.42 0.04 3.01
C GLY A 353 13.70 0.84 2.70
N ALA A 354 14.02 0.92 1.42
CA ALA A 354 15.21 1.64 0.95
C ALA A 354 15.19 3.13 1.31
N ARG A 355 14.00 3.74 1.42
CA ARG A 355 13.82 5.13 1.85
C ARG A 355 14.24 5.32 3.31
N ASP A 356 13.75 4.44 4.20
CA ASP A 356 14.03 4.52 5.65
C ASP A 356 15.51 4.28 5.93
N ARG A 357 16.12 3.29 5.24
CA ARG A 357 17.57 3.10 5.25
C ARG A 357 18.31 4.36 4.81
N GLY A 358 17.84 5.02 3.76
CA GLY A 358 18.41 6.27 3.28
C GLY A 358 18.38 7.35 4.35
N ILE A 359 17.24 7.51 5.03
CA ILE A 359 17.03 8.53 6.07
C ILE A 359 17.99 8.32 7.24
N VAL A 360 18.11 7.11 7.78
CA VAL A 360 18.98 6.85 8.94
C VAL A 360 20.46 7.01 8.61
N ILE A 361 20.91 6.58 7.43
CA ILE A 361 22.30 6.74 6.99
C ILE A 361 22.62 8.22 6.74
N HIS A 362 21.75 8.92 5.99
CA HIS A 362 21.93 10.33 5.69
C HIS A 362 21.90 11.18 6.97
N GLY A 363 20.99 10.87 7.89
CA GLY A 363 20.90 11.53 9.19
C GLY A 363 22.19 11.41 10.01
N ALA A 364 22.76 10.21 10.10
CA ALA A 364 24.00 9.99 10.84
C ALA A 364 25.22 10.72 10.21
N VAL A 365 25.35 10.66 8.89
CA VAL A 365 26.45 11.31 8.15
C VAL A 365 26.27 12.83 8.13
N GLY A 366 25.04 13.31 7.94
CA GLY A 366 24.71 14.73 7.97
C GLY A 366 25.00 15.36 9.33
N GLU A 367 24.52 14.74 10.43
CA GLU A 367 24.77 15.21 11.80
C GLU A 367 26.27 15.19 12.13
N PHE A 368 27.00 14.16 11.71
CA PHE A 368 28.46 14.13 11.85
C PHE A 368 29.12 15.32 11.15
N THR A 369 28.72 15.59 9.91
CA THR A 369 29.29 16.68 9.12
C THR A 369 28.93 18.04 9.73
N GLU A 370 27.73 18.17 10.31
CA GLU A 370 27.28 19.40 10.98
C GLU A 370 28.01 19.66 12.30
N LEU A 371 28.21 18.62 13.13
CA LEU A 371 28.90 18.73 14.41
C LEU A 371 30.40 19.06 14.25
N PHE A 372 31.03 18.50 13.22
CA PHE A 372 32.47 18.58 13.03
C PHE A 372 32.88 19.42 11.82
N GLN A 373 32.26 20.61 11.64
CA GLN A 373 32.54 21.50 10.51
C GLN A 373 33.97 22.06 10.54
N GLU A 374 34.48 22.42 11.73
CA GLU A 374 35.78 23.07 11.88
C GLU A 374 36.92 22.07 12.03
N ARG A 375 36.76 21.07 12.88
CA ARG A 375 37.80 20.07 13.20
C ARG A 375 37.17 18.68 13.30
N LEU A 376 37.85 17.68 12.75
CA LEU A 376 37.48 16.28 12.93
C LEU A 376 37.77 15.84 14.38
N PRO A 377 36.96 14.92 14.93
CA PRO A 377 37.22 14.28 16.22
C PRO A 377 38.43 13.36 16.08
N ASP A 378 39.08 13.05 17.21
CA ASP A 378 40.29 12.21 17.25
C ASP A 378 40.00 10.78 16.73
N ASP A 379 38.78 10.26 16.98
CA ASP A 379 38.28 9.02 16.38
C ASP A 379 36.97 9.30 15.65
N ALA A 380 37.08 9.65 14.38
CA ALA A 380 35.93 9.93 13.50
C ALA A 380 35.04 8.69 13.28
N PHE A 381 35.63 7.50 13.27
CA PHE A 381 34.87 6.26 13.11
C PHE A 381 34.01 5.96 14.34
N ALA A 382 34.56 6.04 15.55
CA ALA A 382 33.79 5.81 16.77
C ALA A 382 32.63 6.79 16.91
N GLU A 383 32.83 8.06 16.52
CA GLU A 383 31.80 9.08 16.57
C GLU A 383 30.69 8.81 15.53
N LEU A 384 31.03 8.40 14.33
CA LEU A 384 30.06 7.96 13.33
C LEU A 384 29.24 6.76 13.81
N ILE A 385 29.86 5.79 14.48
CA ILE A 385 29.15 4.65 15.07
C ILE A 385 28.19 5.11 16.18
N ARG A 386 28.61 6.05 17.02
CA ARG A 386 27.76 6.63 18.07
C ARG A 386 26.51 7.32 17.46
N LEU A 387 26.71 8.17 16.45
CA LEU A 387 25.62 8.83 15.73
C LEU A 387 24.76 7.82 14.96
N GLY A 388 25.38 6.83 14.35
CA GLY A 388 24.68 5.71 13.72
C GLY A 388 23.71 5.02 14.69
N ASN A 389 24.16 4.66 15.88
CA ASN A 389 23.29 4.05 16.90
C ASN A 389 22.11 4.96 17.25
N LYS A 390 22.33 6.27 17.37
CA LYS A 390 21.26 7.25 17.63
C LYS A 390 20.18 7.22 16.53
N HIS A 391 20.61 7.30 15.26
CA HIS A 391 19.65 7.33 14.14
C HIS A 391 19.01 5.96 13.87
N PHE A 392 19.73 4.86 14.06
CA PHE A 392 19.20 3.50 13.92
C PHE A 392 18.25 3.08 15.06
N ALA A 393 18.19 3.83 16.16
CA ALA A 393 17.22 3.57 17.22
C ALA A 393 15.76 3.62 16.73
N THR A 394 15.46 4.37 15.68
CA THR A 394 14.14 4.36 15.02
C THR A 394 13.77 3.01 14.40
N LEU A 395 14.74 2.10 14.24
CA LEU A 395 14.58 0.74 13.70
C LEU A 395 14.65 -0.34 14.78
N ASP A 396 14.65 0.01 16.07
CA ASP A 396 14.72 -0.97 17.17
C ASP A 396 13.51 -1.91 17.17
N ASP A 397 12.36 -1.43 16.69
CA ASP A 397 11.15 -2.24 16.52
C ASP A 397 11.21 -3.16 15.27
N PHE A 398 12.27 -3.04 14.44
CA PHE A 398 12.48 -3.82 13.23
C PHE A 398 13.87 -4.48 13.25
N PRO A 399 14.10 -5.44 14.16
CA PRO A 399 15.43 -6.01 14.39
C PRO A 399 16.04 -6.64 13.13
N GLU A 400 15.24 -7.21 12.23
CA GLU A 400 15.68 -7.77 10.96
C GLU A 400 16.26 -6.69 10.04
N ALA A 401 15.55 -5.57 9.86
CA ALA A 401 16.00 -4.45 9.06
C ALA A 401 17.30 -3.85 9.64
N ARG A 402 17.33 -3.65 10.97
CA ARG A 402 18.51 -3.17 11.68
C ARG A 402 19.72 -4.11 11.50
N ALA A 403 19.53 -5.42 11.70
CA ALA A 403 20.59 -6.42 11.56
C ALA A 403 21.16 -6.47 10.13
N PHE A 404 20.30 -6.24 9.12
CA PHE A 404 20.73 -6.26 7.72
C PHE A 404 21.42 -4.95 7.27
N TRP A 405 21.00 -3.80 7.84
CA TRP A 405 21.53 -2.50 7.42
C TRP A 405 22.71 -2.02 8.25
N TRP A 406 22.79 -2.42 9.51
CA TRP A 406 23.87 -1.99 10.41
C TRP A 406 25.27 -2.35 9.91
N PRO A 407 25.57 -3.57 9.45
CA PRO A 407 26.91 -3.89 8.92
C PRO A 407 27.28 -3.11 7.65
N ARG A 408 26.26 -2.67 6.89
CA ARG A 408 26.47 -1.78 5.75
C ARG A 408 26.83 -0.37 6.21
N PHE A 409 26.16 0.11 7.24
CA PHE A 409 26.46 1.40 7.84
C PHE A 409 27.88 1.42 8.44
N GLU A 410 28.31 0.39 9.15
CA GLU A 410 29.68 0.30 9.68
C GLU A 410 30.74 0.42 8.59
N ARG A 411 30.51 -0.22 7.44
CA ARG A 411 31.41 -0.07 6.28
C ARG A 411 31.39 1.35 5.72
N ILE A 412 30.20 1.98 5.64
CA ILE A 412 30.07 3.38 5.23
C ILE A 412 30.81 4.29 6.22
N ALA A 413 30.63 4.10 7.52
CA ALA A 413 31.25 4.90 8.56
C ALA A 413 32.76 4.86 8.49
N ARG A 414 33.36 3.67 8.27
CA ARG A 414 34.83 3.51 8.08
C ARG A 414 35.28 4.27 6.84
N TRP A 415 34.66 4.02 5.71
CA TRP A 415 34.99 4.71 4.46
C TRP A 415 34.81 6.23 4.59
N PHE A 416 33.76 6.69 5.25
CA PHE A 416 33.48 8.11 5.40
C PHE A 416 34.49 8.81 6.31
N ALA A 417 34.95 8.15 7.39
CA ALA A 417 36.01 8.66 8.24
C ALA A 417 37.33 8.84 7.45
N GLU A 418 37.70 7.87 6.61
CA GLU A 418 38.88 7.94 5.72
C GLU A 418 38.71 9.05 4.66
N PHE A 419 37.50 9.16 4.07
CA PHE A 419 37.18 10.22 3.12
C PHE A 419 37.32 11.60 3.76
N GLU A 420 36.78 11.82 4.96
CA GLU A 420 36.90 13.07 5.69
C GLU A 420 38.36 13.40 5.99
N ALA A 421 39.16 12.45 6.49
CA ALA A 421 40.54 12.64 6.79
C ALA A 421 41.35 13.09 5.54
N SER A 422 41.05 12.52 4.38
CA SER A 422 41.73 12.86 3.11
C SER A 422 41.22 14.19 2.50
N ARG A 423 39.96 14.55 2.73
CA ARG A 423 39.32 15.72 2.12
C ARG A 423 39.58 17.00 2.90
N ARG A 424 39.58 16.94 4.24
CA ARG A 424 39.66 18.12 5.13
C ARG A 424 40.87 19.01 4.88
N PRO A 425 42.08 18.51 4.56
CA PRO A 425 43.24 19.38 4.26
C PRO A 425 43.05 20.30 3.04
N GLN A 426 42.04 20.03 2.18
CA GLN A 426 41.75 20.85 1.00
C GLN A 426 40.75 21.95 1.26
N ILE A 427 40.06 21.94 2.43
CA ILE A 427 38.90 22.75 2.75
C ILE A 427 39.29 23.89 3.69
N ALA A 428 39.00 25.14 3.29
CA ALA A 428 39.18 26.30 4.14
C ALA A 428 37.96 26.53 5.05
N ALA A 429 36.74 26.18 4.60
CA ALA A 429 35.52 26.24 5.39
C ALA A 429 34.50 25.24 4.85
N LEU A 430 33.71 24.68 5.78
CA LEU A 430 32.65 23.70 5.49
C LEU A 430 31.32 24.18 6.08
N ARG A 431 30.23 23.94 5.35
CA ARG A 431 28.86 24.06 5.85
C ARG A 431 28.07 22.82 5.46
N ALA A 432 27.31 22.27 6.41
CA ALA A 432 26.46 21.12 6.20
C ALA A 432 24.99 21.50 6.40
N GLU A 433 24.08 20.80 5.70
CA GLU A 433 22.63 20.90 5.85
C GLU A 433 22.10 22.36 5.74
N ILE A 434 22.78 23.15 4.91
CA ILE A 434 22.57 24.61 4.82
C ILE A 434 21.39 24.94 3.88
N ARG A 435 20.54 25.86 4.33
CA ARG A 435 19.40 26.33 3.54
C ARG A 435 19.82 27.46 2.60
N GLY A 436 19.24 27.45 1.41
CA GLY A 436 19.44 28.50 0.42
C GLY A 436 18.19 28.74 -0.40
N ALA A 437 18.11 29.94 -0.98
CA ALA A 437 17.04 30.30 -1.89
C ALA A 437 17.53 31.24 -3.00
N LEU A 438 16.85 31.21 -4.14
CA LEU A 438 17.04 32.11 -5.27
C LEU A 438 15.68 32.61 -5.73
N ASP A 439 15.51 33.94 -5.74
CA ASP A 439 14.32 34.56 -6.25
C ASP A 439 14.49 34.86 -7.76
N ILE A 440 13.56 34.36 -8.57
CA ILE A 440 13.54 34.47 -10.02
C ILE A 440 12.37 35.36 -10.42
N ALA A 441 12.65 36.52 -11.03
CA ALA A 441 11.63 37.46 -11.51
C ALA A 441 10.92 36.88 -12.76
N LEU A 442 9.58 36.88 -12.75
CA LEU A 442 8.70 36.42 -13.82
C LEU A 442 7.72 37.55 -14.22
N GLY A 443 8.24 38.72 -14.56
CA GLY A 443 7.46 39.92 -14.75
C GLY A 443 6.96 40.51 -13.42
N GLU A 444 5.64 40.50 -13.20
CA GLU A 444 5.04 41.03 -11.95
C GLU A 444 5.14 40.03 -10.77
N ARG A 445 5.45 38.78 -11.02
CA ARG A 445 5.59 37.74 -9.99
C ARG A 445 7.05 37.41 -9.74
N THR A 446 7.32 36.96 -8.55
CA THR A 446 8.61 36.39 -8.17
C THR A 446 8.40 34.92 -7.82
N PHE A 447 9.23 34.05 -8.36
CA PHE A 447 9.27 32.63 -8.02
C PHE A 447 10.47 32.35 -7.13
N ARG A 448 10.24 31.65 -6.02
CA ARG A 448 11.29 31.28 -5.08
C ARG A 448 11.72 29.85 -5.26
N LEU A 449 12.95 29.66 -5.73
CA LEU A 449 13.62 28.37 -5.75
C LEU A 449 14.31 28.17 -4.40
N SER A 450 14.03 27.07 -3.69
CA SER A 450 14.66 26.75 -2.41
C SER A 450 15.50 25.47 -2.52
N ALA A 451 16.56 25.39 -1.71
CA ALA A 451 17.39 24.21 -1.56
C ALA A 451 17.81 24.01 -0.10
N ARG A 452 18.15 22.78 0.23
CA ARG A 452 18.96 22.43 1.39
C ARG A 452 20.13 21.60 0.87
N ALA A 453 21.32 22.19 0.86
CA ALA A 453 22.52 21.52 0.40
C ALA A 453 23.08 20.65 1.51
N ASP A 454 23.36 19.37 1.21
CA ASP A 454 23.93 18.44 2.18
C ASP A 454 25.31 18.93 2.64
N ARG A 455 26.12 19.43 1.70
CA ARG A 455 27.48 19.90 2.01
C ARG A 455 27.98 20.92 1.00
N ILE A 456 28.42 22.08 1.48
CA ILE A 456 29.15 23.10 0.71
C ILE A 456 30.52 23.30 1.33
N GLU A 457 31.56 23.19 0.52
CA GLU A 457 32.96 23.41 0.89
C GLU A 457 33.50 24.66 0.20
N ARG A 458 34.18 25.49 0.93
CA ARG A 458 35.06 26.52 0.37
C ARG A 458 36.49 25.99 0.40
N LEU A 459 37.10 25.88 -0.75
CA LEU A 459 38.47 25.40 -0.89
C LEU A 459 39.50 26.52 -0.59
N HIS A 460 40.75 26.16 -0.32
CA HIS A 460 41.80 27.15 -0.01
C HIS A 460 42.10 28.12 -1.16
N ASN A 461 41.81 27.74 -2.41
CA ASN A 461 41.90 28.64 -3.57
C ASN A 461 40.69 29.60 -3.72
N GLY A 462 39.74 29.59 -2.78
CA GLY A 462 38.56 30.43 -2.76
C GLY A 462 37.36 29.92 -3.57
N SER A 463 37.54 28.83 -4.35
CA SER A 463 36.43 28.21 -5.08
C SER A 463 35.59 27.31 -4.17
N PHE A 464 34.43 26.88 -4.69
CA PHE A 464 33.47 26.07 -3.94
C PHE A 464 33.34 24.65 -4.52
N ALA A 465 33.02 23.68 -3.64
CA ALA A 465 32.58 22.36 -4.01
C ALA A 465 31.22 22.08 -3.34
N LEU A 466 30.27 21.54 -4.10
CA LEU A 466 28.97 21.08 -3.61
C LEU A 466 28.91 19.56 -3.69
N LEU A 467 28.62 18.93 -2.57
CA LEU A 467 28.51 17.47 -2.44
C LEU A 467 27.12 17.10 -1.94
N ASP A 468 26.53 16.11 -2.60
CA ASP A 468 25.21 15.56 -2.27
C ASP A 468 25.34 14.07 -1.93
N TYR A 469 24.83 13.66 -0.76
CA TYR A 469 24.93 12.28 -0.26
C TYR A 469 23.81 11.41 -0.82
N LYS A 470 24.16 10.25 -1.39
CA LYS A 470 23.18 9.33 -2.00
C LYS A 470 23.40 7.89 -1.53
N THR A 471 22.40 7.31 -0.90
CA THR A 471 22.36 5.87 -0.55
C THR A 471 21.83 5.01 -1.69
N GLY A 472 21.18 5.61 -2.70
CA GLY A 472 20.62 4.97 -3.89
C GLY A 472 21.49 5.15 -5.14
N GLN A 473 20.82 5.18 -6.29
CA GLN A 473 21.50 5.42 -7.57
C GLN A 473 21.92 6.87 -7.72
N VAL A 474 23.16 7.07 -8.12
CA VAL A 474 23.75 8.37 -8.45
C VAL A 474 23.43 8.72 -9.89
N ARG A 475 23.19 10.00 -10.17
CA ARG A 475 22.94 10.51 -11.52
C ARG A 475 24.23 10.61 -12.31
N THR A 476 24.16 10.30 -13.60
CA THR A 476 25.31 10.46 -14.51
C THR A 476 25.44 11.90 -15.00
N ALA A 477 26.65 12.29 -15.47
CA ALA A 477 26.86 13.60 -16.07
C ALA A 477 25.90 13.86 -17.25
N ALA A 478 25.58 12.84 -18.06
CA ALA A 478 24.63 12.93 -19.15
C ALA A 478 23.20 13.25 -18.65
N GLN A 479 22.76 12.62 -17.56
CA GLN A 479 21.44 12.90 -16.95
C GLN A 479 21.37 14.32 -16.38
N VAL A 480 22.44 14.81 -15.75
CA VAL A 480 22.52 16.19 -15.26
C VAL A 480 22.51 17.17 -16.43
N SER A 481 23.30 16.93 -17.48
CA SER A 481 23.38 17.78 -18.68
C SER A 481 22.07 17.83 -19.47
N SER A 482 21.25 16.76 -19.43
CA SER A 482 19.92 16.74 -20.04
C SER A 482 18.99 17.77 -19.38
N GLY A 483 19.31 18.21 -18.15
CA GLY A 483 18.50 19.11 -17.35
C GLY A 483 17.33 18.43 -16.64
N LEU A 484 17.24 17.10 -16.67
CA LEU A 484 16.20 16.31 -15.98
C LEU A 484 16.63 15.78 -14.61
N ALA A 485 17.87 16.06 -14.21
CA ALA A 485 18.40 15.88 -12.87
C ALA A 485 19.13 17.17 -12.42
N PRO A 486 18.40 18.28 -12.24
CA PRO A 486 18.99 19.61 -12.10
C PRO A 486 19.41 19.96 -10.65
N GLN A 487 19.26 19.06 -9.67
CA GLN A 487 19.46 19.35 -8.25
C GLN A 487 20.79 20.09 -8.00
N LEU A 488 21.92 19.44 -8.23
CA LEU A 488 23.24 20.03 -7.95
C LEU A 488 23.54 21.28 -8.79
N THR A 489 23.09 21.34 -10.03
CA THR A 489 23.32 22.52 -10.89
C THR A 489 22.46 23.70 -10.47
N LEU A 490 21.23 23.48 -9.95
CA LEU A 490 20.40 24.53 -9.38
C LEU A 490 20.90 24.97 -8.00
N GLU A 491 21.40 24.07 -7.17
CA GLU A 491 22.10 24.41 -5.93
C GLU A 491 23.35 25.27 -6.23
N GLY A 492 24.10 24.93 -7.27
CA GLY A 492 25.20 25.74 -7.78
C GLY A 492 24.74 27.15 -8.22
N ALA A 493 23.59 27.26 -8.85
CA ALA A 493 23.04 28.56 -9.23
C ALA A 493 22.61 29.39 -8.02
N ILE A 494 22.05 28.77 -6.98
CA ILE A 494 21.74 29.42 -5.69
C ILE A 494 23.03 29.91 -5.02
N LEU A 495 24.08 29.08 -4.98
CA LEU A 495 25.37 29.43 -4.38
C LEU A 495 26.01 30.64 -5.08
N ARG A 496 26.07 30.63 -6.40
CA ARG A 496 26.62 31.74 -7.19
C ARG A 496 25.89 33.04 -6.99
N ALA A 497 24.57 32.97 -6.77
CA ALA A 497 23.74 34.14 -6.45
C ALA A 497 23.90 34.63 -4.99
N GLY A 498 24.65 33.92 -4.13
CA GLY A 498 24.77 34.26 -2.71
C GLY A 498 23.53 33.89 -1.90
N GLY A 499 22.73 32.92 -2.40
CA GLY A 499 21.46 32.54 -1.80
C GLY A 499 21.55 31.57 -0.64
N PHE A 500 22.73 31.04 -0.27
CA PHE A 500 22.91 30.20 0.91
C PHE A 500 23.29 31.00 2.14
N GLU A 501 22.69 30.69 3.28
CA GLU A 501 22.90 31.39 4.56
C GLU A 501 24.39 31.40 4.96
N GLY A 502 24.95 32.60 5.20
CA GLY A 502 26.34 32.75 5.63
C GLY A 502 27.41 32.39 4.60
N MET A 503 27.03 32.21 3.32
CA MET A 503 27.96 31.94 2.23
C MET A 503 28.07 33.17 1.31
N PRO A 504 29.27 33.64 0.96
CA PRO A 504 29.43 34.76 0.03
C PRO A 504 29.00 34.34 -1.38
N GLY A 505 28.31 35.23 -2.10
CA GLY A 505 27.98 35.07 -3.51
C GLY A 505 29.16 35.32 -4.44
N GLY A 506 29.01 34.94 -5.73
CA GLY A 506 29.97 35.25 -6.79
C GLY A 506 31.19 34.32 -6.85
N GLY A 507 31.31 33.35 -5.98
CA GLY A 507 32.41 32.38 -6.01
C GLY A 507 32.30 31.38 -7.17
N SER A 508 33.45 30.97 -7.73
CA SER A 508 33.49 29.92 -8.78
C SER A 508 33.28 28.55 -8.16
N ILE A 509 32.56 27.68 -8.85
CA ILE A 509 32.36 26.28 -8.47
C ILE A 509 33.43 25.44 -9.14
N ALA A 510 34.32 24.85 -8.32
CA ALA A 510 35.32 23.93 -8.80
C ALA A 510 34.76 22.51 -8.99
N GLU A 511 33.77 22.11 -8.19
CA GLU A 511 33.28 20.73 -8.17
C GLU A 511 31.80 20.67 -7.84
N LEU A 512 31.05 19.87 -8.60
CA LEU A 512 29.76 19.31 -8.26
C LEU A 512 29.91 17.78 -8.19
N ALA A 513 29.60 17.17 -7.04
CA ALA A 513 29.86 15.74 -6.86
C ALA A 513 28.73 15.06 -6.08
N TYR A 514 28.47 13.81 -6.43
CA TYR A 514 27.71 12.91 -5.60
C TYR A 514 28.65 12.07 -4.72
N VAL A 515 28.25 11.87 -3.47
CA VAL A 515 28.91 10.93 -2.56
C VAL A 515 27.99 9.74 -2.38
N SER A 516 28.33 8.63 -3.02
CA SER A 516 27.57 7.39 -2.97
C SER A 516 27.86 6.63 -1.68
N LEU A 517 26.84 6.37 -0.86
CA LEU A 517 26.91 5.69 0.45
C LEU A 517 26.09 4.39 0.42
N ARG A 518 26.58 3.38 -0.30
CA ARG A 518 25.84 2.12 -0.52
C ARG A 518 26.15 1.04 0.51
N GLY A 519 27.33 1.09 1.14
CA GLY A 519 27.79 0.09 2.09
C GLY A 519 28.09 -1.28 1.49
N GLY A 520 28.26 -1.35 0.15
CA GLY A 520 28.70 -2.52 -0.59
C GLY A 520 30.21 -2.56 -0.78
N GLN A 521 30.67 -2.92 -1.99
CA GLN A 521 32.06 -2.79 -2.42
C GLN A 521 32.09 -1.98 -3.73
N PRO A 522 32.64 -0.76 -3.70
CA PRO A 522 33.11 -0.03 -2.51
C PRO A 522 31.97 0.40 -1.58
N ALA A 523 32.28 0.62 -0.30
CA ALA A 523 31.31 1.04 0.71
C ALA A 523 30.78 2.45 0.46
N GLY A 524 31.66 3.33 -0.01
CA GLY A 524 31.35 4.66 -0.46
C GLY A 524 32.21 5.04 -1.66
N GLU A 525 31.81 6.09 -2.38
CA GLU A 525 32.53 6.58 -3.53
C GLU A 525 32.17 8.04 -3.81
N ARG A 526 33.18 8.90 -3.99
CA ARG A 526 32.95 10.27 -4.49
C ARG A 526 32.92 10.25 -6.01
N LYS A 527 31.84 10.74 -6.60
CA LYS A 527 31.59 10.80 -8.05
C LYS A 527 31.46 12.25 -8.51
N PRO A 528 32.55 12.90 -8.91
CA PRO A 528 32.47 14.24 -9.48
C PRO A 528 31.72 14.18 -10.81
N ILE A 529 30.92 15.21 -11.09
CA ILE A 529 30.29 15.40 -12.38
C ILE A 529 31.27 16.17 -13.25
N VAL A 530 31.80 15.48 -14.25
CA VAL A 530 32.80 16.04 -15.17
C VAL A 530 32.17 16.27 -16.54
N TRP A 531 32.45 17.41 -17.14
CA TRP A 531 32.10 17.77 -18.50
C TRP A 531 33.38 18.07 -19.31
N GLU A 532 33.45 17.65 -20.55
CA GLU A 532 34.65 17.82 -21.40
C GLU A 532 34.94 19.28 -21.73
N ASP A 533 33.88 20.03 -22.15
CA ASP A 533 34.00 21.40 -22.67
C ASP A 533 33.28 22.46 -21.81
N ARG A 534 32.88 22.14 -20.58
CA ARG A 534 32.05 23.00 -19.75
C ARG A 534 32.49 22.96 -18.29
N THR A 535 32.35 24.09 -17.63
CA THR A 535 32.62 24.21 -16.20
C THR A 535 31.33 24.00 -15.39
N PRO A 536 31.44 23.64 -14.09
CA PRO A 536 30.29 23.64 -13.17
C PRO A 536 29.51 24.96 -13.15
N ASP A 537 30.21 26.09 -13.24
CA ASP A 537 29.60 27.42 -13.32
C ASP A 537 28.71 27.58 -14.56
N MET A 538 29.21 27.16 -15.72
CA MET A 538 28.44 27.20 -16.97
C MET A 538 27.17 26.34 -16.90
N GLU A 539 27.25 25.16 -16.29
CA GLU A 539 26.09 24.28 -16.14
C GLU A 539 25.09 24.82 -15.09
N ALA A 540 25.57 25.45 -14.01
CA ALA A 540 24.72 26.14 -13.03
C ALA A 540 23.93 27.30 -13.69
N ASP A 541 24.61 28.13 -14.47
CA ASP A 541 23.96 29.23 -15.21
C ASP A 541 22.99 28.73 -16.27
N LYS A 542 23.33 27.65 -16.96
CA LYS A 542 22.45 26.98 -17.93
C LYS A 542 21.20 26.40 -17.25
N ALA A 543 21.36 25.76 -16.07
CA ALA A 543 20.24 25.23 -15.30
C ALA A 543 19.30 26.35 -14.88
N ARG A 544 19.82 27.49 -14.38
CA ARG A 544 19.04 28.68 -14.04
C ARG A 544 18.25 29.20 -15.24
N ARG A 545 18.90 29.39 -16.42
CA ARG A 545 18.23 29.86 -17.62
C ARG A 545 17.12 28.92 -18.09
N ARG A 546 17.38 27.59 -18.07
CA ARG A 546 16.38 26.58 -18.41
C ARG A 546 15.18 26.62 -17.45
N LEU A 547 15.43 26.69 -16.14
CA LEU A 547 14.35 26.83 -15.18
C LEU A 547 13.53 28.08 -15.42
N THR A 548 14.18 29.23 -15.66
CA THR A 548 13.48 30.49 -15.96
C THR A 548 12.58 30.33 -17.20
N ALA A 549 13.06 29.67 -18.25
CA ALA A 549 12.26 29.42 -19.46
C ALA A 549 11.04 28.54 -19.18
N VAL A 550 11.20 27.47 -18.37
CA VAL A 550 10.08 26.63 -17.95
C VAL A 550 9.08 27.40 -17.10
N LEU A 551 9.54 28.21 -16.16
CA LEU A 551 8.68 29.05 -15.32
C LEU A 551 7.87 30.04 -16.18
N LEU A 552 8.49 30.70 -17.14
CA LEU A 552 7.80 31.61 -18.07
C LEU A 552 6.78 30.90 -18.93
N GLU A 553 7.05 29.65 -19.35
CA GLU A 553 6.06 28.83 -20.06
C GLU A 553 4.84 28.54 -19.17
N PHE A 554 5.08 28.19 -17.90
CA PHE A 554 4.00 27.93 -16.94
C PHE A 554 3.36 29.23 -16.37
N GLU A 555 3.79 30.42 -16.74
CA GLU A 555 3.05 31.67 -16.53
C GLU A 555 1.93 31.87 -17.57
N LYS A 556 1.97 31.19 -18.71
CA LYS A 556 0.89 31.22 -19.70
C LYS A 556 -0.30 30.41 -19.21
N GLU A 557 -1.50 30.97 -19.27
CA GLU A 557 -2.72 30.30 -18.77
C GLU A 557 -3.00 28.97 -19.50
N ASP A 558 -2.67 28.90 -20.78
CA ASP A 558 -2.91 27.72 -21.61
C ASP A 558 -1.94 26.58 -21.41
N THR A 559 -0.85 26.75 -20.68
CA THR A 559 0.11 25.68 -20.41
C THR A 559 -0.46 24.65 -19.44
N PRO A 560 -0.63 23.39 -19.89
CA PRO A 560 -1.22 22.33 -19.08
C PRO A 560 -0.18 21.67 -18.17
N TYR A 561 -0.65 21.16 -17.04
CA TYR A 561 0.10 20.28 -16.15
C TYR A 561 -0.09 18.82 -16.59
N LEU A 562 0.68 18.37 -17.59
CA LEU A 562 0.56 17.04 -18.17
C LEU A 562 1.04 15.95 -17.23
N SER A 563 0.30 14.82 -17.16
CA SER A 563 0.77 13.64 -16.45
C SER A 563 1.82 12.89 -17.28
N ARG A 564 2.89 12.42 -16.65
CA ARG A 564 3.99 11.67 -17.28
C ARG A 564 4.51 12.32 -18.58
N GLU A 565 4.85 13.58 -18.54
CA GLU A 565 5.34 14.28 -19.73
C GLU A 565 6.60 13.64 -20.29
N ARG A 566 7.48 13.13 -19.40
CA ARG A 566 8.72 12.46 -19.77
C ARG A 566 8.86 11.12 -19.04
N PRO A 567 8.09 10.09 -19.45
CA PRO A 567 7.98 8.82 -18.71
C PRO A 567 9.30 8.04 -18.62
N MET A 568 10.20 8.17 -19.59
CA MET A 568 11.51 7.49 -19.61
C MET A 568 12.41 7.80 -18.40
N PHE A 569 12.12 8.88 -17.68
CA PHE A 569 12.89 9.31 -16.51
C PHE A 569 12.16 9.08 -15.18
N MET A 570 11.00 8.43 -15.22
CA MET A 570 10.23 8.08 -14.01
C MET A 570 10.81 6.82 -13.33
N ARG A 571 10.49 6.64 -12.07
CA ARG A 571 10.85 5.42 -11.33
C ARG A 571 10.07 4.23 -11.89
N ARG A 572 10.68 3.04 -11.90
CA ARG A 572 9.95 1.79 -12.06
C ARG A 572 8.96 1.68 -10.88
N GLY A 573 7.71 1.35 -11.14
CA GLY A 573 6.66 1.29 -10.12
C GLY A 573 5.71 2.50 -10.07
N GLY A 574 5.90 3.48 -10.97
CA GLY A 574 4.95 4.58 -11.13
C GLY A 574 5.18 5.79 -10.21
N GLY A 575 4.30 6.78 -10.32
CA GLY A 575 4.26 7.99 -9.52
C GLY A 575 3.15 7.98 -8.48
N ASP A 576 3.31 8.75 -7.40
CA ASP A 576 2.36 8.83 -6.28
C ASP A 576 0.92 9.19 -6.70
N TYR A 577 0.76 9.83 -7.85
CA TYR A 577 -0.54 10.31 -8.36
C TYR A 577 -1.00 9.62 -9.66
N ASP A 578 -0.36 8.50 -10.06
CA ASP A 578 -0.69 7.78 -11.29
C ASP A 578 -2.12 7.24 -11.29
N HIS A 579 -2.63 6.80 -10.15
CA HIS A 579 -4.02 6.36 -9.99
C HIS A 579 -5.01 7.52 -10.16
N LEU A 580 -4.69 8.72 -9.65
CA LEU A 580 -5.49 9.94 -9.84
C LEU A 580 -5.48 10.37 -11.31
N ALA A 581 -4.33 10.28 -11.96
CA ALA A 581 -4.17 10.56 -13.39
C ALA A 581 -4.73 9.46 -14.29
N ARG A 582 -5.21 8.33 -13.75
CA ARG A 582 -5.74 7.18 -14.47
C ARG A 582 -4.76 6.63 -15.51
N VAL A 583 -3.47 6.62 -15.18
CA VAL A 583 -2.39 6.30 -16.13
C VAL A 583 -2.57 4.93 -16.79
N LYS A 584 -3.04 3.93 -16.05
CA LYS A 584 -3.30 2.56 -16.57
C LYS A 584 -4.37 2.53 -17.69
N GLU A 585 -5.19 3.55 -17.81
CA GLU A 585 -6.32 3.57 -18.75
C GLU A 585 -5.98 4.26 -20.10
N TRP A 586 -4.99 5.14 -20.13
CA TRP A 586 -4.61 5.86 -21.33
C TRP A 586 -3.17 5.61 -21.79
N SER A 587 -2.31 5.04 -20.94
CA SER A 587 -0.91 4.74 -21.27
C SER A 587 -0.75 3.29 -21.70
N LEU A 588 -0.10 3.06 -22.84
CA LEU A 588 0.21 1.72 -23.35
C LEU A 588 1.24 0.97 -22.48
N SER A 589 2.00 1.67 -21.64
CA SER A 589 2.96 1.08 -20.70
C SER A 589 2.34 0.67 -19.36
N GLY A 590 1.07 0.95 -19.12
CA GLY A 590 0.39 0.68 -17.84
C GLY A 590 0.01 -0.79 -17.61
N GLY A 591 0.18 -1.69 -18.60
CA GLY A 591 -0.23 -3.09 -18.49
C GLY A 591 0.89 -4.12 -18.28
N ALA A 592 2.16 -3.70 -18.33
CA ALA A 592 3.29 -4.63 -18.27
C ALA A 592 3.82 -4.92 -16.85
N ASP A 593 3.50 -4.06 -15.86
CA ASP A 593 4.12 -4.14 -14.52
C ASP A 593 3.33 -4.99 -13.50
N ASP A 594 2.10 -5.42 -13.80
CA ASP A 594 1.29 -6.23 -12.86
C ASP A 594 1.54 -7.75 -12.98
N ALA A 595 2.38 -8.21 -13.93
CA ALA A 595 2.64 -9.65 -14.15
C ALA A 595 3.78 -10.23 -13.30
N ASP A 596 4.66 -9.40 -12.75
CA ASP A 596 5.87 -9.85 -12.01
C ASP A 596 5.80 -9.63 -10.49
N GLY A 597 4.63 -9.34 -9.94
CA GLY A 597 4.44 -9.05 -8.50
C GLY A 597 4.22 -10.25 -7.57
N ASN A 598 4.31 -11.49 -8.06
CA ASN A 598 4.24 -12.69 -7.23
C ASN A 598 5.37 -13.67 -7.59
N GLY A 599 6.50 -13.51 -6.96
CA GLY A 599 7.59 -14.48 -7.03
C GLY A 599 8.94 -13.85 -6.71
N GLU A 600 9.24 -13.68 -5.44
CA GLU A 600 10.51 -13.98 -4.73
C GLU A 600 10.53 -13.27 -3.37
#